data_2e44a0f266c4057ec950753d932f18c2
#
_entry.id   2e44a0f266c4057ec950753d932f18c2
#
_cell.length_a   1.000
_cell.length_b   1.000
_cell.length_c   1.000
_cell.angle_alpha   90.00
_cell.angle_beta   90.00
_cell.angle_gamma   90.00
#
_symmetry.space_group_name_H-M   'P 1'
#
loop_
_entity.id
_entity.type
_entity.pdbx_description
1 polymer ?
#
loop_
_entity_poly.entity_id
_entity_poly.type
_entity_poly.pdbx_seq_one_letter_code
_entity_poly.pdbx_strand_id
1 'polypeptide(L)'
;NDLYFGILLLDERLRLNRDLQTLLQSNEDKLAALQRQGVAMQSDVDQVKAERLTAMQMANELQHSRDALCRMLALFCNVERIDRIVKPMPAATEQTTEDVRPELKAIDLRLRLITSQQRALRSSLLPTLSVFGQAYYGYPGFDMFKDMNSRSPSFNALAGVRLAWNIGNLYTHRNNVQRLSVAQAEIENARELFFFNNRLETLQQQETIASKRQTMAADDEIVALRQSVRRAAEAKLAHGTIDTDRLLQEITRENNAKINRSTHEVEMLQGIYNLKYVKGE
;
A
#
# COMPACT_ATOMS: atom_id res chain seq x y z
N ASN A 1 1.27 2.35 -1.59
CA ASN A 1 1.51 3.80 -1.60
C ASN A 1 2.70 4.18 -0.71
N ASP A 2 2.78 3.67 0.55
CA ASP A 2 3.77 4.10 1.55
C ASP A 2 5.22 3.96 1.09
N LEU A 3 5.59 2.83 0.47
CA LEU A 3 6.93 2.63 -0.09
C LEU A 3 7.24 3.64 -1.20
N TYR A 4 6.28 3.88 -2.10
CA TYR A 4 6.44 4.80 -3.22
C TYR A 4 6.65 6.25 -2.75
N PHE A 5 5.76 6.73 -1.88
CA PHE A 5 5.86 8.09 -1.34
C PHE A 5 7.02 8.24 -0.34
N GLY A 6 7.39 7.16 0.37
CA GLY A 6 8.60 7.12 1.18
C GLY A 6 9.88 7.32 0.35
N ILE A 7 10.00 6.66 -0.81
CA ILE A 7 11.14 6.86 -1.71
C ILE A 7 11.12 8.29 -2.29
N LEU A 8 9.95 8.79 -2.67
CA LEU A 8 9.81 10.16 -3.20
C LEU A 8 10.27 11.21 -2.18
N LEU A 9 9.91 11.02 -0.91
CA LEU A 9 10.35 11.89 0.18
C LEU A 9 11.89 11.84 0.38
N LEU A 10 12.47 10.64 0.30
CA LEU A 10 13.92 10.47 0.40
C LEU A 10 14.66 11.10 -0.81
N ASP A 11 14.11 11.00 -2.01
CA ASP A 11 14.65 11.66 -3.21
C ASP A 11 14.66 13.19 -3.05
N GLU A 12 13.58 13.78 -2.52
CA GLU A 12 13.53 15.22 -2.25
C GLU A 12 14.51 15.63 -1.13
N ARG A 13 14.62 14.86 -0.06
CA ARG A 13 15.60 15.11 1.01
C ARG A 13 17.02 15.00 0.51
N LEU A 14 17.35 14.03 -0.34
CA LEU A 14 18.67 13.90 -0.97
C LEU A 14 18.98 15.10 -1.87
N ARG A 15 18.01 15.60 -2.63
CA ARG A 15 18.16 16.79 -3.46
C ARG A 15 18.46 18.01 -2.60
N LEU A 16 17.67 18.27 -1.56
CA LEU A 16 17.85 19.39 -0.64
C LEU A 16 19.19 19.29 0.12
N ASN A 17 19.61 18.08 0.49
CA ASN A 17 20.90 17.87 1.14
C ASN A 17 22.08 18.19 0.20
N ARG A 18 22.01 17.87 -1.10
CA ARG A 18 23.01 18.27 -2.09
C ARG A 18 23.08 19.78 -2.23
N ASP A 19 21.92 20.45 -2.26
CA ASP A 19 21.86 21.92 -2.28
C ASP A 19 22.52 22.53 -1.04
N LEU A 20 22.27 21.93 0.15
CA LEU A 20 22.91 22.33 1.41
C LEU A 20 24.44 22.13 1.37
N GLN A 21 24.91 20.97 0.90
CA GLN A 21 26.37 20.72 0.77
C GLN A 21 27.04 21.73 -0.15
N THR A 22 26.39 22.07 -1.27
CA THR A 22 26.87 23.08 -2.21
C THR A 22 26.98 24.48 -1.55
N LEU A 23 25.93 24.82 -0.77
CA LEU A 23 25.89 26.08 -0.03
C LEU A 23 26.99 26.14 1.04
N LEU A 24 27.16 25.07 1.82
CA LEU A 24 28.20 24.97 2.85
C LEU A 24 29.61 25.02 2.22
N GLN A 25 29.84 24.34 1.10
CA GLN A 25 31.09 24.39 0.37
C GLN A 25 31.44 25.85 -0.06
N SER A 26 30.45 26.56 -0.63
CA SER A 26 30.64 27.97 -1.02
C SER A 26 30.97 28.87 0.16
N ASN A 27 30.38 28.64 1.34
CA ASN A 27 30.70 29.40 2.54
C ASN A 27 32.04 29.00 3.14
N GLU A 28 32.42 27.71 3.11
CA GLU A 28 33.76 27.24 3.49
C GLU A 28 34.84 27.93 2.65
N ASP A 29 34.68 28.01 1.31
CA ASP A 29 35.61 28.63 0.40
C ASP A 29 35.77 30.16 0.67
N LYS A 30 34.62 30.83 0.95
CA LYS A 30 34.61 32.25 1.31
C LYS A 30 35.36 32.51 2.63
N LEU A 31 35.06 31.72 3.67
CA LEU A 31 35.71 31.84 4.97
C LEU A 31 37.22 31.51 4.90
N ALA A 32 37.61 30.51 4.11
CA ALA A 32 39.00 30.20 3.86
C ALA A 32 39.75 31.34 3.15
N ALA A 33 39.09 32.12 2.27
CA ALA A 33 39.64 33.30 1.66
C ALA A 33 39.78 34.44 2.67
N LEU A 34 38.81 34.69 3.53
CA LEU A 34 38.86 35.68 4.62
C LEU A 34 39.91 35.32 5.67
N GLN A 35 40.05 34.04 5.99
CA GLN A 35 41.12 33.57 6.90
C GLN A 35 42.51 33.84 6.37
N ARG A 36 42.77 33.63 5.05
CA ARG A 36 44.03 33.98 4.42
C ARG A 36 44.33 35.50 4.47
N GLN A 37 43.29 36.32 4.55
CA GLN A 37 43.42 37.79 4.71
C GLN A 37 43.49 38.20 6.19
N GLY A 38 43.46 37.27 7.14
CA GLY A 38 43.50 37.53 8.57
C GLY A 38 42.21 38.10 9.17
N VAL A 39 41.09 38.03 8.43
CA VAL A 39 39.77 38.54 8.86
C VAL A 39 38.93 37.47 9.59
N ALA A 40 39.06 36.19 9.22
CA ALA A 40 38.41 35.09 9.87
C ALA A 40 39.38 34.17 10.60
N MET A 41 38.90 33.42 11.60
CA MET A 41 39.72 32.45 12.34
C MET A 41 39.68 31.08 11.63
N GLN A 42 40.67 30.23 11.91
CA GLN A 42 40.70 28.85 11.44
C GLN A 42 39.48 28.06 11.98
N SER A 43 39.06 28.34 13.22
CA SER A 43 37.89 27.75 13.84
C SER A 43 36.58 27.97 13.04
N ASP A 44 36.46 29.13 12.38
CA ASP A 44 35.29 29.47 11.57
C ASP A 44 35.22 28.58 10.32
N VAL A 45 36.36 28.35 9.67
CA VAL A 45 36.45 27.44 8.52
C VAL A 45 36.17 26.00 8.95
N ASP A 46 36.79 25.58 10.06
CA ASP A 46 36.62 24.20 10.58
C ASP A 46 35.18 23.91 10.98
N GLN A 47 34.47 24.90 11.52
CA GLN A 47 33.06 24.78 11.90
C GLN A 47 32.16 24.52 10.67
N VAL A 48 32.30 25.32 9.60
CA VAL A 48 31.54 25.13 8.36
C VAL A 48 31.88 23.81 7.69
N LYS A 49 33.18 23.44 7.70
CA LYS A 49 33.64 22.14 7.19
C LYS A 49 33.05 20.98 7.96
N ALA A 50 32.93 21.05 9.30
CA ALA A 50 32.31 20.04 10.12
C ALA A 50 30.83 19.86 9.74
N GLU A 51 30.06 20.95 9.57
CA GLU A 51 28.67 20.91 9.14
C GLU A 51 28.52 20.31 7.74
N ARG A 52 29.45 20.63 6.81
CA ARG A 52 29.42 20.02 5.47
C ARG A 52 29.68 18.51 5.53
N LEU A 53 30.63 18.05 6.34
CA LEU A 53 30.90 16.63 6.53
C LEU A 53 29.69 15.91 7.17
N THR A 54 29.01 16.54 8.12
CA THR A 54 27.78 16.05 8.72
C THR A 54 26.65 15.92 7.65
N ALA A 55 26.52 16.92 6.77
CA ALA A 55 25.57 16.84 5.66
C ALA A 55 25.93 15.69 4.68
N MET A 56 27.20 15.41 4.45
CA MET A 56 27.64 14.25 3.64
C MET A 56 27.28 12.91 4.30
N GLN A 57 27.47 12.78 5.62
CA GLN A 57 27.06 11.58 6.35
C GLN A 57 25.55 11.36 6.24
N MET A 58 24.75 12.41 6.44
CA MET A 58 23.30 12.36 6.28
C MET A 58 22.90 11.94 4.85
N ALA A 59 23.59 12.40 3.81
CA ALA A 59 23.35 11.98 2.44
C ALA A 59 23.55 10.48 2.25
N ASN A 60 24.59 9.90 2.85
CA ASN A 60 24.85 8.46 2.80
C ASN A 60 23.74 7.67 3.49
N GLU A 61 23.27 8.10 4.66
CA GLU A 61 22.17 7.46 5.39
C GLU A 61 20.87 7.51 4.59
N LEU A 62 20.54 8.68 4.02
CA LEU A 62 19.37 8.84 3.15
C LEU A 62 19.44 7.95 1.90
N GLN A 63 20.65 7.85 1.28
CA GLN A 63 20.85 7.00 0.11
C GLN A 63 20.64 5.52 0.45
N HIS A 64 21.20 5.02 1.55
CA HIS A 64 21.00 3.65 1.99
C HIS A 64 19.53 3.35 2.31
N SER A 65 18.84 4.29 2.98
CA SER A 65 17.41 4.18 3.27
C SER A 65 16.57 4.12 1.99
N ARG A 66 16.89 4.98 1.01
CA ARG A 66 16.27 4.99 -0.31
C ARG A 66 16.46 3.64 -1.04
N ASP A 67 17.70 3.15 -1.07
CA ASP A 67 18.01 1.89 -1.75
C ASP A 67 17.28 0.70 -1.09
N ALA A 68 17.13 0.71 0.23
CA ALA A 68 16.35 -0.29 0.94
C ALA A 68 14.87 -0.27 0.52
N LEU A 69 14.23 0.92 0.50
CA LEU A 69 12.84 1.05 0.08
C LEU A 69 12.66 0.70 -1.41
N CYS A 70 13.62 1.05 -2.29
CA CYS A 70 13.60 0.66 -3.70
C CYS A 70 13.64 -0.86 -3.88
N ARG A 71 14.47 -1.57 -3.12
CA ARG A 71 14.53 -3.04 -3.14
C ARG A 71 13.23 -3.66 -2.62
N MET A 72 12.64 -3.10 -1.56
CA MET A 72 11.36 -3.56 -1.04
C MET A 72 10.25 -3.37 -2.10
N LEU A 73 10.18 -2.20 -2.74
CA LEU A 73 9.20 -1.92 -3.78
C LEU A 73 9.40 -2.82 -5.01
N ALA A 74 10.65 -3.07 -5.42
CA ALA A 74 10.99 -3.98 -6.51
C ALA A 74 10.46 -5.40 -6.24
N LEU A 75 10.63 -5.89 -5.00
CA LEU A 75 10.10 -7.19 -4.57
C LEU A 75 8.56 -7.23 -4.65
N PHE A 76 7.86 -6.17 -4.19
CA PHE A 76 6.41 -6.09 -4.29
C PHE A 76 5.89 -6.06 -5.73
N CYS A 77 6.63 -5.37 -6.62
CA CYS A 77 6.26 -5.25 -8.04
C CYS A 77 6.75 -6.45 -8.88
N ASN A 78 7.49 -7.39 -8.27
CA ASN A 78 8.13 -8.51 -8.97
C ASN A 78 8.98 -8.06 -10.17
N VAL A 79 9.75 -6.97 -9.98
CA VAL A 79 10.72 -6.44 -10.96
C VAL A 79 12.13 -6.55 -10.38
N GLU A 80 13.12 -6.65 -11.26
CA GLU A 80 14.51 -6.84 -10.85
C GLU A 80 15.06 -5.62 -10.10
N ARG A 81 14.74 -4.41 -10.57
CA ARG A 81 15.24 -3.16 -9.99
C ARG A 81 14.32 -1.98 -10.29
N ILE A 82 14.30 -1.00 -9.38
CA ILE A 82 13.65 0.31 -9.55
C ILE A 82 14.72 1.38 -9.39
N ASP A 83 15.06 2.04 -10.51
CA ASP A 83 16.11 3.07 -10.52
C ASP A 83 15.54 4.47 -10.29
N ARG A 84 14.34 4.74 -10.79
CA ARG A 84 13.74 6.07 -10.75
C ARG A 84 12.25 6.00 -10.45
N ILE A 85 11.82 6.89 -9.58
CA ILE A 85 10.40 7.13 -9.31
C ILE A 85 10.04 8.53 -9.85
N VAL A 86 8.86 8.63 -10.46
CA VAL A 86 8.34 9.88 -11.01
C VAL A 86 7.36 10.47 -10.02
N LYS A 87 7.51 11.75 -9.67
CA LYS A 87 6.54 12.44 -8.83
C LYS A 87 5.19 12.50 -9.54
N PRO A 88 4.12 11.93 -8.96
CA PRO A 88 2.83 11.91 -9.60
C PRO A 88 2.19 13.30 -9.58
N MET A 89 1.40 13.61 -10.61
CA MET A 89 0.59 14.83 -10.59
C MET A 89 -0.59 14.66 -9.61
N PRO A 90 -1.05 15.75 -8.95
CA PRO A 90 -2.29 15.72 -8.19
C PRO A 90 -3.42 15.36 -9.15
N ALA A 91 -3.87 14.11 -9.12
CA ALA A 91 -4.97 13.70 -9.97
C ALA A 91 -6.26 14.27 -9.41
N ALA A 92 -7.12 14.81 -10.27
CA ALA A 92 -8.48 15.14 -9.89
C ALA A 92 -9.18 13.86 -9.44
N THR A 93 -9.80 13.90 -8.26
CA THR A 93 -10.61 12.78 -7.77
C THR A 93 -11.90 12.81 -8.59
N GLU A 94 -12.00 11.94 -9.58
CA GLU A 94 -13.26 11.73 -10.28
C GLU A 94 -14.25 11.11 -9.30
N GLN A 95 -15.49 11.58 -9.31
CA GLN A 95 -16.55 10.98 -8.50
C GLN A 95 -17.00 9.70 -9.22
N THR A 96 -16.26 8.63 -9.06
CA THR A 96 -16.74 7.31 -9.46
C THR A 96 -17.86 6.91 -8.51
N THR A 97 -19.06 6.79 -9.08
CA THR A 97 -20.31 6.46 -8.37
C THR A 97 -20.50 4.96 -8.12
N GLU A 98 -19.60 4.12 -8.57
CA GLU A 98 -19.68 2.67 -8.36
C GLU A 98 -18.49 2.18 -7.53
N ASP A 99 -18.82 1.59 -6.38
CA ASP A 99 -17.87 0.82 -5.54
C ASP A 99 -17.40 -0.44 -6.29
N VAL A 100 -16.38 -0.28 -7.14
CA VAL A 100 -15.81 -1.39 -7.93
C VAL A 100 -14.78 -2.20 -7.11
N ARG A 101 -14.74 -2.03 -5.80
CA ARG A 101 -13.74 -2.64 -4.93
C ARG A 101 -13.81 -4.17 -4.97
N PRO A 102 -12.65 -4.86 -5.17
CA PRO A 102 -12.58 -6.32 -5.22
C PRO A 102 -13.12 -7.00 -3.97
N GLU A 103 -12.98 -6.34 -2.80
CA GLU A 103 -13.48 -6.82 -1.51
C GLU A 103 -15.00 -6.95 -1.48
N LEU A 104 -15.74 -6.01 -2.08
CA LEU A 104 -17.20 -6.08 -2.18
C LEU A 104 -17.64 -7.23 -3.10
N LYS A 105 -16.93 -7.44 -4.21
CA LYS A 105 -17.16 -8.60 -5.08
C LYS A 105 -16.96 -9.92 -4.33
N ALA A 106 -15.92 -9.99 -3.49
CA ALA A 106 -15.66 -11.18 -2.67
C ALA A 106 -16.79 -11.41 -1.65
N ILE A 107 -17.33 -10.37 -1.03
CA ILE A 107 -18.47 -10.45 -0.12
C ILE A 107 -19.72 -10.94 -0.86
N ASP A 108 -20.03 -10.37 -2.03
CA ASP A 108 -21.18 -10.79 -2.84
C ASP A 108 -21.08 -12.26 -3.30
N LEU A 109 -19.87 -12.70 -3.67
CA LEU A 109 -19.64 -14.11 -4.01
C LEU A 109 -19.85 -15.04 -2.82
N ARG A 110 -19.46 -14.61 -1.61
CA ARG A 110 -19.74 -15.38 -0.38
C ARG A 110 -21.23 -15.47 -0.09
N LEU A 111 -22.00 -14.38 -0.27
CA LEU A 111 -23.47 -14.41 -0.15
C LEU A 111 -24.11 -15.36 -1.17
N ARG A 112 -23.65 -15.35 -2.42
CA ARG A 112 -24.10 -16.29 -3.45
C ARG A 112 -23.77 -17.74 -3.09
N LEU A 113 -22.62 -17.99 -2.48
CA LEU A 113 -22.23 -19.32 -1.99
C LEU A 113 -23.21 -19.81 -0.92
N ILE A 114 -23.51 -18.98 0.10
CA ILE A 114 -24.51 -19.33 1.13
C ILE A 114 -25.88 -19.62 0.49
N THR A 115 -26.34 -18.80 -0.45
CA THR A 115 -27.58 -19.02 -1.17
C THR A 115 -27.60 -20.38 -1.92
N SER A 116 -26.48 -20.74 -2.53
CA SER A 116 -26.31 -22.04 -3.20
C SER A 116 -26.33 -23.20 -2.22
N GLN A 117 -25.69 -23.04 -1.05
CA GLN A 117 -25.71 -24.02 0.04
C GLN A 117 -27.13 -24.20 0.60
N GLN A 118 -27.91 -23.11 0.75
CA GLN A 118 -29.32 -23.19 1.15
C GLN A 118 -30.17 -23.98 0.14
N ARG A 119 -29.93 -23.78 -1.17
CA ARG A 119 -30.59 -24.55 -2.23
C ARG A 119 -30.21 -26.02 -2.18
N ALA A 120 -28.91 -26.31 -2.02
CA ALA A 120 -28.42 -27.70 -1.88
C ALA A 120 -29.00 -28.39 -0.64
N LEU A 121 -29.13 -27.66 0.47
CA LEU A 121 -29.75 -28.18 1.69
C LEU A 121 -31.24 -28.52 1.49
N ARG A 122 -31.98 -27.68 0.75
CA ARG A 122 -33.40 -28.00 0.39
C ARG A 122 -33.48 -29.20 -0.52
N SER A 123 -32.62 -29.32 -1.54
CA SER A 123 -32.61 -30.45 -2.46
C SER A 123 -32.24 -31.77 -1.77
N SER A 124 -31.44 -31.73 -0.70
CA SER A 124 -31.04 -32.91 0.07
C SER A 124 -32.19 -33.56 0.86
N LEU A 125 -33.34 -32.87 0.99
CA LEU A 125 -34.57 -33.42 1.57
C LEU A 125 -35.38 -34.28 0.59
N LEU A 126 -35.09 -34.15 -0.70
CA LEU A 126 -35.83 -34.89 -1.74
C LEU A 126 -35.18 -36.26 -1.97
N PRO A 127 -35.97 -37.27 -2.32
CA PRO A 127 -35.44 -38.56 -2.75
C PRO A 127 -34.64 -38.40 -4.05
N THR A 128 -33.55 -39.11 -4.16
CA THR A 128 -32.72 -39.16 -5.36
C THR A 128 -33.12 -40.38 -6.20
N LEU A 129 -33.40 -40.11 -7.48
CA LEU A 129 -33.66 -41.14 -8.47
C LEU A 129 -32.42 -41.26 -9.36
N SER A 130 -31.81 -42.43 -9.41
CA SER A 130 -30.66 -42.71 -10.26
C SER A 130 -30.93 -43.90 -11.17
N VAL A 131 -30.47 -43.81 -12.41
CA VAL A 131 -30.44 -44.93 -13.36
C VAL A 131 -29.01 -45.47 -13.36
N PHE A 132 -28.88 -46.76 -13.28
CA PHE A 132 -27.59 -47.41 -13.36
C PHE A 132 -27.61 -48.51 -14.40
N GLY A 133 -26.45 -48.72 -15.03
CA GLY A 133 -26.25 -49.80 -15.99
C GLY A 133 -24.84 -50.36 -15.83
N GLN A 134 -24.71 -51.65 -15.91
CA GLN A 134 -23.43 -52.33 -15.92
C GLN A 134 -23.45 -53.37 -17.03
N ALA A 135 -22.41 -53.42 -17.85
CA ALA A 135 -22.22 -54.42 -18.87
C ALA A 135 -20.78 -54.90 -18.83
N TYR A 136 -20.57 -56.21 -18.91
CA TYR A 136 -19.26 -56.80 -19.01
C TYR A 136 -19.30 -58.12 -19.82
N TYR A 137 -18.17 -58.50 -20.38
CA TYR A 137 -17.99 -59.78 -21.00
C TYR A 137 -16.95 -60.57 -20.18
N GLY A 138 -17.37 -61.77 -19.70
CA GLY A 138 -16.49 -62.58 -18.86
C GLY A 138 -17.17 -63.74 -18.18
N TYR A 139 -16.46 -64.42 -17.32
CA TYR A 139 -16.91 -65.52 -16.47
C TYR A 139 -16.53 -65.21 -15.02
N PRO A 140 -17.37 -65.44 -14.01
CA PRO A 140 -18.78 -65.87 -14.10
C PRO A 140 -19.73 -64.79 -14.62
N GLY A 141 -20.81 -65.21 -15.23
CA GLY A 141 -21.89 -64.32 -15.68
C GLY A 141 -22.93 -64.08 -14.59
N PHE A 142 -24.05 -63.37 -14.98
CA PHE A 142 -25.19 -63.17 -14.08
C PHE A 142 -26.14 -64.39 -14.01
N ASP A 143 -26.01 -65.33 -14.95
CA ASP A 143 -26.81 -66.57 -14.99
C ASP A 143 -26.01 -67.73 -14.34
N MET A 144 -26.26 -67.92 -13.02
CA MET A 144 -25.58 -68.97 -12.25
C MET A 144 -25.83 -70.38 -12.78
N PHE A 145 -27.03 -70.68 -13.34
CA PHE A 145 -27.38 -72.02 -13.86
C PHE A 145 -26.59 -72.33 -15.13
N LYS A 146 -26.40 -71.31 -15.98
CA LYS A 146 -25.60 -71.42 -17.20
C LYS A 146 -24.13 -71.60 -16.86
N ASP A 147 -23.62 -70.86 -15.91
CA ASP A 147 -22.24 -70.90 -15.48
C ASP A 147 -21.84 -72.20 -14.73
N MET A 148 -22.79 -72.85 -14.07
CA MET A 148 -22.57 -74.15 -13.48
C MET A 148 -22.37 -75.27 -14.53
N ASN A 149 -23.01 -75.09 -15.70
CA ASN A 149 -22.96 -76.07 -16.75
C ASN A 149 -21.89 -75.81 -17.85
N SER A 150 -21.48 -74.54 -17.96
CA SER A 150 -20.50 -74.12 -18.94
C SER A 150 -19.62 -73.00 -18.43
N ARG A 151 -18.29 -73.25 -18.33
CA ARG A 151 -17.28 -72.23 -17.90
C ARG A 151 -16.84 -71.32 -19.03
N SER A 152 -17.73 -70.92 -19.96
CA SER A 152 -17.44 -70.07 -21.09
C SER A 152 -17.73 -68.60 -20.76
N PRO A 153 -16.89 -67.63 -21.16
CA PRO A 153 -17.22 -66.21 -21.01
C PRO A 153 -18.51 -65.88 -21.78
N SER A 154 -19.34 -65.03 -21.15
CA SER A 154 -20.62 -64.59 -21.70
C SER A 154 -20.77 -63.07 -21.59
N PHE A 155 -21.58 -62.48 -22.46
CA PHE A 155 -21.98 -61.08 -22.32
C PHE A 155 -23.05 -60.94 -21.25
N ASN A 156 -22.81 -60.10 -20.29
CA ASN A 156 -23.73 -59.85 -19.18
C ASN A 156 -24.07 -58.36 -19.13
N ALA A 157 -25.32 -58.01 -19.02
CA ALA A 157 -25.80 -56.65 -18.89
C ALA A 157 -26.92 -56.59 -17.84
N LEU A 158 -26.84 -55.57 -17.00
CA LEU A 158 -27.82 -55.24 -15.99
C LEU A 158 -28.13 -53.75 -16.06
N ALA A 159 -29.39 -53.39 -16.10
CA ALA A 159 -29.87 -52.01 -16.00
C ALA A 159 -30.95 -51.91 -14.95
N GLY A 160 -31.02 -50.83 -14.24
CA GLY A 160 -32.01 -50.63 -13.20
C GLY A 160 -32.16 -49.18 -12.79
N VAL A 161 -33.20 -48.95 -11.96
CA VAL A 161 -33.51 -47.67 -11.37
C VAL A 161 -33.39 -47.80 -9.85
N ARG A 162 -32.65 -46.84 -9.23
CA ARG A 162 -32.50 -46.81 -7.75
C ARG A 162 -33.14 -45.54 -7.22
N LEU A 163 -34.07 -45.69 -6.29
CA LEU A 163 -34.60 -44.60 -5.48
C LEU A 163 -33.93 -44.65 -4.10
N ALA A 164 -33.31 -43.56 -3.70
CA ALA A 164 -32.70 -43.44 -2.38
C ALA A 164 -33.20 -42.17 -1.68
N TRP A 165 -33.63 -42.30 -0.44
CA TRP A 165 -34.12 -41.17 0.37
C TRP A 165 -33.47 -41.18 1.74
N ASN A 166 -32.72 -40.11 2.04
CA ASN A 166 -32.07 -39.94 3.33
C ASN A 166 -32.99 -39.19 4.31
N ILE A 167 -33.82 -39.94 5.03
CA ILE A 167 -34.77 -39.43 6.01
C ILE A 167 -34.05 -38.75 7.19
N GLY A 168 -32.77 -39.11 7.48
CA GLY A 168 -31.96 -38.49 8.52
C GLY A 168 -31.74 -36.99 8.32
N ASN A 169 -31.73 -36.53 7.07
CA ASN A 169 -31.60 -35.10 6.75
C ASN A 169 -32.78 -34.26 7.30
N LEU A 170 -33.97 -34.83 7.49
CA LEU A 170 -35.13 -34.13 8.06
C LEU A 170 -34.87 -33.70 9.51
N TYR A 171 -34.20 -34.52 10.29
CA TYR A 171 -33.89 -34.21 11.70
C TYR A 171 -32.86 -33.07 11.85
N THR A 172 -31.92 -33.00 10.96
CA THR A 172 -30.83 -31.99 11.03
C THR A 172 -31.13 -30.73 10.23
N HIS A 173 -32.14 -30.75 9.37
CA HIS A 173 -32.47 -29.69 8.43
C HIS A 173 -32.65 -28.33 9.12
N ARG A 174 -33.45 -28.25 10.18
CA ARG A 174 -33.71 -27.00 10.91
C ARG A 174 -32.43 -26.37 11.45
N ASN A 175 -31.57 -27.17 12.07
CA ASN A 175 -30.30 -26.70 12.62
C ASN A 175 -29.34 -26.24 11.51
N ASN A 176 -29.32 -26.96 10.39
CA ASN A 176 -28.48 -26.59 9.25
C ASN A 176 -28.97 -25.29 8.59
N VAL A 177 -30.28 -25.08 8.46
CA VAL A 177 -30.87 -23.81 7.97
C VAL A 177 -30.50 -22.67 8.91
N GLN A 178 -30.64 -22.85 10.23
CA GLN A 178 -30.27 -21.82 11.21
C GLN A 178 -28.76 -21.49 11.16
N ARG A 179 -27.92 -22.50 11.02
CA ARG A 179 -26.45 -22.29 10.87
C ARG A 179 -26.12 -21.46 9.61
N LEU A 180 -26.79 -21.74 8.50
CA LEU A 180 -26.60 -20.98 7.26
C LEU A 180 -27.14 -19.54 7.38
N SER A 181 -28.24 -19.33 8.12
CA SER A 181 -28.76 -17.97 8.36
C SER A 181 -27.83 -17.13 9.23
N VAL A 182 -27.19 -17.76 10.24
CA VAL A 182 -26.16 -17.09 11.04
C VAL A 182 -24.94 -16.75 10.18
N ALA A 183 -24.47 -17.69 9.35
CA ALA A 183 -23.36 -17.44 8.44
C ALA A 183 -23.67 -16.32 7.42
N GLN A 184 -24.93 -16.21 6.97
CA GLN A 184 -25.36 -15.10 6.12
C GLN A 184 -25.29 -13.77 6.88
N ALA A 185 -25.82 -13.71 8.11
CA ALA A 185 -25.78 -12.52 8.94
C ALA A 185 -24.34 -12.07 9.26
N GLU A 186 -23.42 -13.02 9.46
CA GLU A 186 -21.98 -12.71 9.65
C GLU A 186 -21.38 -12.02 8.41
N ILE A 187 -21.73 -12.47 7.20
CA ILE A 187 -21.25 -11.87 5.96
C ILE A 187 -21.87 -10.47 5.76
N GLU A 188 -23.15 -10.30 6.08
CA GLU A 188 -23.83 -9.00 6.03
C GLU A 188 -23.22 -8.02 7.01
N ASN A 189 -22.95 -8.43 8.25
CA ASN A 189 -22.24 -7.62 9.23
C ASN A 189 -20.80 -7.26 8.77
N ALA A 190 -20.10 -8.20 8.14
CA ALA A 190 -18.76 -7.92 7.58
C ALA A 190 -18.85 -6.87 6.45
N ARG A 191 -19.92 -6.87 5.66
CA ARG A 191 -20.18 -5.84 4.64
C ARG A 191 -20.43 -4.46 5.26
N GLU A 192 -21.26 -4.39 6.29
CA GLU A 192 -21.53 -3.12 6.99
C GLU A 192 -20.27 -2.56 7.65
N LEU A 193 -19.48 -3.43 8.30
CA LEU A 193 -18.21 -3.06 8.90
C LEU A 193 -17.22 -2.54 7.86
N PHE A 194 -17.19 -3.17 6.68
CA PHE A 194 -16.36 -2.71 5.56
C PHE A 194 -16.73 -1.28 5.14
N PHE A 195 -18.02 -1.00 4.93
CA PHE A 195 -18.49 0.34 4.56
C PHE A 195 -18.22 1.37 5.66
N PHE A 196 -18.41 1.01 6.92
CA PHE A 196 -18.11 1.88 8.04
C PHE A 196 -16.63 2.26 8.10
N ASN A 197 -15.73 1.27 8.03
CA ASN A 197 -14.29 1.50 8.02
C ASN A 197 -13.84 2.32 6.80
N ASN A 198 -14.37 2.02 5.62
CA ASN A 198 -14.09 2.76 4.40
C ASN A 198 -14.50 4.24 4.51
N ARG A 199 -15.65 4.51 5.13
CA ARG A 199 -16.12 5.87 5.39
C ARG A 199 -15.22 6.62 6.40
N LEU A 200 -14.79 5.95 7.47
CA LEU A 200 -13.85 6.53 8.45
C LEU A 200 -12.52 6.89 7.77
N GLU A 201 -11.96 5.97 6.99
CA GLU A 201 -10.71 6.18 6.29
C GLU A 201 -10.82 7.30 5.23
N THR A 202 -11.94 7.35 4.50
CA THR A 202 -12.25 8.45 3.57
C THR A 202 -12.22 9.81 4.27
N LEU A 203 -12.92 9.94 5.40
CA LEU A 203 -12.94 11.18 6.18
C LEU A 203 -11.55 11.54 6.68
N GLN A 204 -10.81 10.57 7.22
CA GLN A 204 -9.44 10.80 7.70
C GLN A 204 -8.52 11.31 6.59
N GLN A 205 -8.57 10.71 5.39
CA GLN A 205 -7.76 11.15 4.26
C GLN A 205 -8.18 12.55 3.76
N GLN A 206 -9.47 12.86 3.72
CA GLN A 206 -9.97 14.17 3.34
C GLN A 206 -9.48 15.27 4.29
N GLU A 207 -9.57 15.03 5.61
CA GLU A 207 -9.09 15.98 6.63
C GLU A 207 -7.56 16.13 6.57
N THR A 208 -6.82 15.05 6.34
CA THR A 208 -5.37 15.11 6.14
C THR A 208 -5.00 15.98 4.94
N ILE A 209 -5.66 15.79 3.80
CA ILE A 209 -5.44 16.59 2.60
C ILE A 209 -5.77 18.07 2.85
N ALA A 210 -6.91 18.37 3.51
CA ALA A 210 -7.33 19.73 3.84
C ALA A 210 -6.31 20.42 4.76
N SER A 211 -5.89 19.74 5.82
CA SER A 211 -4.87 20.22 6.76
C SER A 211 -3.54 20.51 6.05
N LYS A 212 -3.06 19.60 5.19
CA LYS A 212 -1.81 19.80 4.46
C LYS A 212 -1.89 20.95 3.47
N ARG A 213 -3.03 21.12 2.76
CA ARG A 213 -3.25 22.29 1.89
C ARG A 213 -3.18 23.61 2.66
N GLN A 214 -3.81 23.67 3.83
CA GLN A 214 -3.76 24.87 4.67
C GLN A 214 -2.34 25.15 5.17
N THR A 215 -1.62 24.14 5.63
CA THR A 215 -0.23 24.28 6.08
C THR A 215 0.68 24.74 4.96
N MET A 216 0.54 24.17 3.75
CA MET A 216 1.34 24.52 2.58
C MET A 216 1.12 25.96 2.09
N ALA A 217 -0.01 26.58 2.40
CA ALA A 217 -0.28 27.95 1.97
C ALA A 217 0.77 28.96 2.47
N ALA A 218 1.40 28.69 3.63
CA ALA A 218 2.44 29.55 4.20
C ALA A 218 3.87 29.06 3.89
N ASP A 219 4.04 27.84 3.41
CA ASP A 219 5.39 27.24 3.25
C ASP A 219 6.27 28.01 2.27
N ASP A 220 5.73 28.43 1.13
CA ASP A 220 6.47 29.19 0.12
C ASP A 220 6.95 30.54 0.67
N GLU A 221 6.11 31.23 1.42
CA GLU A 221 6.45 32.49 2.08
C GLU A 221 7.51 32.29 3.17
N ILE A 222 7.34 31.25 4.01
CA ILE A 222 8.32 30.89 5.05
C ILE A 222 9.69 30.61 4.43
N VAL A 223 9.76 29.83 3.35
CA VAL A 223 11.00 29.51 2.65
C VAL A 223 11.63 30.80 2.08
N ALA A 224 10.84 31.67 1.43
CA ALA A 224 11.33 32.94 0.88
C ALA A 224 11.89 33.87 1.97
N LEU A 225 11.19 34.01 3.10
CA LEU A 225 11.65 34.81 4.24
C LEU A 225 12.93 34.24 4.86
N ARG A 226 13.01 32.91 5.08
CA ARG A 226 14.23 32.27 5.60
C ARG A 226 15.41 32.44 4.66
N GLN A 227 15.19 32.33 3.34
CA GLN A 227 16.24 32.60 2.35
C GLN A 227 16.74 34.03 2.37
N SER A 228 15.83 34.99 2.54
CA SER A 228 16.19 36.40 2.69
C SER A 228 17.03 36.64 3.96
N VAL A 229 16.63 36.10 5.10
CA VAL A 229 17.33 36.19 6.38
C VAL A 229 18.74 35.58 6.28
N ARG A 230 18.86 34.39 5.69
CA ARG A 230 20.17 33.76 5.47
C ARG A 230 21.10 34.62 4.58
N ARG A 231 20.58 35.16 3.47
CA ARG A 231 21.36 36.06 2.61
C ARG A 231 21.86 37.32 3.35
N ALA A 232 20.98 37.87 4.20
CA ALA A 232 21.37 39.00 5.07
C ALA A 232 22.45 38.61 6.09
N ALA A 233 22.35 37.38 6.64
CA ALA A 233 23.37 36.85 7.54
C ALA A 233 24.70 36.64 6.83
N GLU A 234 24.72 36.11 5.58
CA GLU A 234 25.94 36.00 4.78
C GLU A 234 26.60 37.37 4.56
N ALA A 235 25.83 38.40 4.23
CA ALA A 235 26.34 39.74 4.07
C ALA A 235 26.90 40.32 5.38
N LYS A 236 26.20 40.12 6.50
CA LYS A 236 26.64 40.54 7.83
C LYS A 236 27.94 39.85 8.27
N LEU A 237 28.08 38.55 8.00
CA LEU A 237 29.31 37.81 8.26
C LEU A 237 30.51 38.39 7.45
N ALA A 238 30.29 38.69 6.17
CA ALA A 238 31.31 39.30 5.31
C ALA A 238 31.80 40.66 5.81
N HIS A 239 30.96 41.37 6.58
CA HIS A 239 31.34 42.65 7.24
C HIS A 239 31.73 42.46 8.71
N GLY A 240 31.87 41.23 9.21
CA GLY A 240 32.34 40.95 10.57
C GLY A 240 31.31 41.34 11.68
N THR A 241 30.05 41.55 11.34
CA THR A 241 29.01 41.98 12.30
C THR A 241 28.26 40.83 12.99
N ILE A 242 28.43 39.61 12.54
CA ILE A 242 27.96 38.37 13.17
C ILE A 242 29.06 37.31 13.10
N ASP A 243 28.91 36.27 13.92
CA ASP A 243 29.82 35.12 13.93
C ASP A 243 29.33 34.02 12.95
N THR A 244 30.20 33.05 12.73
CA THR A 244 29.94 31.89 11.84
C THR A 244 28.81 31.00 12.38
N ASP A 245 28.70 30.86 13.70
CA ASP A 245 27.63 30.07 14.33
C ASP A 245 26.24 30.63 13.96
N ARG A 246 26.07 31.94 14.00
CA ARG A 246 24.83 32.61 13.63
C ARG A 246 24.46 32.37 12.16
N LEU A 247 25.44 32.41 11.26
CA LEU A 247 25.19 32.06 9.85
C LEU A 247 24.74 30.60 9.70
N LEU A 248 25.41 29.64 10.35
CA LEU A 248 25.06 28.22 10.30
C LEU A 248 23.66 27.97 10.85
N GLN A 249 23.27 28.67 11.90
CA GLN A 249 21.89 28.61 12.40
C GLN A 249 20.87 29.04 11.34
N GLU A 250 21.09 30.12 10.61
CA GLU A 250 20.18 30.61 9.59
C GLU A 250 20.17 29.68 8.35
N ILE A 251 21.32 29.09 7.99
CA ILE A 251 21.38 28.03 6.95
C ILE A 251 20.55 26.84 7.35
N THR A 252 20.67 26.35 8.59
CA THR A 252 19.89 25.22 9.11
C THR A 252 18.39 25.52 9.14
N ARG A 253 17.99 26.72 9.55
CA ARG A 253 16.59 27.16 9.56
C ARG A 253 15.98 27.22 8.14
N GLU A 254 16.73 27.72 7.15
CA GLU A 254 16.29 27.71 5.76
C GLU A 254 16.15 26.28 5.24
N ASN A 255 17.14 25.42 5.49
CA ASN A 255 17.12 24.03 5.07
C ASN A 255 15.91 23.28 5.68
N ASN A 256 15.65 23.46 6.97
CA ASN A 256 14.48 22.86 7.65
C ASN A 256 13.17 23.36 7.05
N ALA A 257 13.05 24.65 6.71
CA ALA A 257 11.87 25.18 6.05
C ALA A 257 11.62 24.51 4.67
N LYS A 258 12.67 24.32 3.88
CA LYS A 258 12.60 23.62 2.59
C LYS A 258 12.21 22.14 2.74
N ILE A 259 12.77 21.46 3.74
CA ILE A 259 12.43 20.07 4.05
C ILE A 259 10.97 19.96 4.45
N ASN A 260 10.47 20.84 5.33
CA ASN A 260 9.08 20.83 5.77
C ASN A 260 8.12 21.05 4.59
N ARG A 261 8.37 22.04 3.75
CA ARG A 261 7.60 22.30 2.53
C ARG A 261 7.52 21.07 1.64
N SER A 262 8.67 20.45 1.37
CA SER A 262 8.73 19.25 0.53
C SER A 262 8.00 18.06 1.18
N THR A 263 8.11 17.92 2.50
CA THR A 263 7.39 16.88 3.25
C THR A 263 5.87 17.07 3.16
N HIS A 264 5.38 18.30 3.39
CA HIS A 264 3.94 18.60 3.30
C HIS A 264 3.38 18.31 1.90
N GLU A 265 4.14 18.65 0.85
CA GLU A 265 3.75 18.38 -0.54
C GLU A 265 3.65 16.88 -0.82
N VAL A 266 4.64 16.09 -0.40
CA VAL A 266 4.65 14.63 -0.60
C VAL A 266 3.53 13.95 0.22
N GLU A 267 3.32 14.37 1.47
CA GLU A 267 2.26 13.85 2.33
C GLU A 267 0.86 14.19 1.79
N MET A 268 0.67 15.39 1.22
CA MET A 268 -0.58 15.74 0.55
C MET A 268 -0.83 14.83 -0.66
N LEU A 269 0.17 14.62 -1.50
CA LEU A 269 0.07 13.70 -2.63
C LEU A 269 -0.25 12.28 -2.17
N GLN A 270 0.43 11.79 -1.14
CA GLN A 270 0.16 10.49 -0.55
C GLN A 270 -1.30 10.38 -0.07
N GLY A 271 -1.81 11.40 0.62
CA GLY A 271 -3.21 11.47 1.05
C GLY A 271 -4.20 11.39 -0.13
N ILE A 272 -3.92 12.09 -1.24
CA ILE A 272 -4.74 12.04 -2.45
C ILE A 272 -4.77 10.63 -3.04
N TYR A 273 -3.64 9.96 -3.14
CA TYR A 273 -3.55 8.61 -3.69
C TYR A 273 -4.09 7.54 -2.73
N ASN A 274 -4.00 7.77 -1.41
CA ASN A 274 -4.66 6.92 -0.43
C ASN A 274 -6.18 7.08 -0.51
N LEU A 275 -6.69 8.32 -0.69
CA LEU A 275 -8.11 8.57 -0.89
C LEU A 275 -8.65 7.86 -2.15
N LYS A 276 -7.89 7.87 -3.25
CA LYS A 276 -8.22 7.13 -4.46
C LYS A 276 -8.31 5.62 -4.19
N TYR A 277 -7.30 5.07 -3.54
CA TYR A 277 -7.29 3.66 -3.15
C TYR A 277 -8.51 3.30 -2.29
N VAL A 278 -8.85 4.13 -1.29
CA VAL A 278 -10.02 3.92 -0.43
C VAL A 278 -11.33 3.94 -1.22
N LYS A 279 -11.42 4.77 -2.27
CA LYS A 279 -12.59 4.84 -3.16
C LYS A 279 -12.62 3.73 -4.23
N GLY A 280 -11.52 2.97 -4.41
CA GLY A 280 -11.43 1.90 -5.41
C GLY A 280 -11.11 2.40 -6.82
N GLU A 281 -10.48 3.59 -6.92
CA GLU A 281 -9.99 4.20 -8.17
C GLU A 281 -8.57 3.75 -8.52
#